data_2a5257ec713f41e9472ce907dd65fa7f
#
_entry.id   2a5257ec713f41e9472ce907dd65fa7f
#
_cell.length_a   1.000
_cell.length_b   1.000
_cell.length_c   1.000
_cell.angle_alpha   90.00
_cell.angle_beta   90.00
_cell.angle_gamma   90.00
#
_symmetry.space_group_name_H-M   'P 1'
#
loop_
_entity.id
_entity.type
_entity.pdbx_description
1 polymer ?
#
loop_
_entity_poly.entity_id
_entity_poly.type
_entity_poly.pdbx_seq_one_letter_code
_entity_poly.pdbx_strand_id
1 'polypeptide(L)'
;YGLPADCILKFHKGNKQYPQPADSQMQFDTLDKPISKIRIVLLVQIGKEGWDCRSLTGIILSQEGDCPKNMVLQTSCRCLRQVDRGQPETALVYLNRTNGDKLVAQLQQRHHISLAEFAKGGPEKIEVKRYDRTDYLKLPKVDFYQLKVSYETILEKEADPENGITGSA
;
A
#
# COMPACT_ATOMS: atom_id res chain seq x y z
N TYR A 1 28.90 11.16 -3.08
CA TYR A 1 27.82 11.70 -2.25
C TYR A 1 27.93 11.32 -0.78
N GLY A 2 28.94 10.53 -0.33
CA GLY A 2 29.29 10.34 1.08
C GLY A 2 28.17 9.87 2.03
N LEU A 3 27.12 9.21 1.53
CA LEU A 3 26.08 8.67 2.39
C LEU A 3 26.64 7.51 3.22
N PRO A 4 26.39 7.50 4.54
CA PRO A 4 26.77 6.38 5.40
C PRO A 4 26.11 5.09 4.95
N ALA A 5 26.79 3.96 5.11
CA ALA A 5 26.28 2.66 4.69
C ALA A 5 24.99 2.24 5.45
N ASP A 6 24.82 2.72 6.67
CA ASP A 6 23.64 2.49 7.52
C ASP A 6 22.36 3.23 7.04
N CYS A 7 22.51 4.15 6.08
CA CYS A 7 21.38 4.80 5.41
C CYS A 7 20.82 3.98 4.21
N ILE A 8 21.43 2.84 3.88
CA ILE A 8 21.05 2.03 2.72
C ILE A 8 20.51 0.69 3.19
N LEU A 9 19.23 0.47 2.99
CA LEU A 9 18.58 -0.81 3.25
C LEU A 9 18.61 -1.68 2.00
N LYS A 10 19.18 -2.90 2.11
CA LYS A 10 19.09 -3.94 1.10
C LYS A 10 17.97 -4.90 1.51
N PHE A 11 16.87 -4.91 0.75
CA PHE A 11 15.72 -5.72 1.08
C PHE A 11 15.39 -6.71 -0.05
N HIS A 12 15.62 -7.99 0.22
CA HIS A 12 15.41 -9.11 -0.70
C HIS A 12 15.12 -10.40 0.09
N LYS A 13 14.49 -11.37 -0.56
CA LYS A 13 14.16 -12.66 0.07
C LYS A 13 15.37 -13.53 0.45
N GLY A 14 16.54 -13.15 -0.04
CA GLY A 14 17.73 -13.95 0.11
C GLY A 14 17.78 -15.16 -0.84
N ASN A 15 18.97 -15.73 -0.96
CA ASN A 15 19.24 -17.02 -1.59
C ASN A 15 20.44 -17.67 -0.89
N LYS A 16 20.88 -18.84 -1.36
CA LYS A 16 22.02 -19.55 -0.76
C LYS A 16 23.33 -18.74 -0.76
N GLN A 17 23.54 -17.91 -1.77
CA GLN A 17 24.75 -17.09 -1.94
C GLN A 17 24.65 -15.73 -1.22
N TYR A 18 23.44 -15.16 -1.18
CA TYR A 18 23.16 -13.86 -0.57
C TYR A 18 21.99 -14.02 0.43
N PRO A 19 22.27 -14.35 1.67
CA PRO A 19 21.22 -14.46 2.69
C PRO A 19 20.56 -13.10 2.95
N GLN A 20 19.30 -13.13 3.34
CA GLN A 20 18.61 -11.91 3.74
C GLN A 20 19.29 -11.30 4.98
N PRO A 21 19.60 -9.99 5.00
CA PRO A 21 20.14 -9.34 6.20
C PRO A 21 19.17 -9.46 7.39
N ALA A 22 19.69 -9.81 8.58
CA ALA A 22 18.88 -10.17 9.74
C ALA A 22 17.82 -9.12 10.11
N ASP A 23 18.19 -7.84 10.14
CA ASP A 23 17.30 -6.76 10.58
C ASP A 23 16.52 -6.09 9.43
N SER A 24 16.66 -6.61 8.21
CA SER A 24 16.11 -5.93 7.01
C SER A 24 14.58 -5.83 7.04
N GLN A 25 13.89 -6.83 7.58
CA GLN A 25 12.43 -6.81 7.70
C GLN A 25 11.98 -5.71 8.68
N MET A 26 12.58 -5.67 9.86
CA MET A 26 12.26 -4.66 10.88
C MET A 26 12.55 -3.24 10.38
N GLN A 27 13.67 -3.04 9.71
CA GLN A 27 14.02 -1.74 9.12
C GLN A 27 13.03 -1.34 8.02
N PHE A 28 12.59 -2.30 7.20
CA PHE A 28 11.61 -2.07 6.14
C PHE A 28 10.23 -1.70 6.69
N ASP A 29 9.79 -2.36 7.75
CA ASP A 29 8.50 -2.10 8.40
C ASP A 29 8.48 -0.76 9.18
N THR A 30 9.66 -0.19 9.43
CA THR A 30 9.81 1.06 10.19
C THR A 30 10.26 2.25 9.36
N LEU A 31 10.24 2.16 8.02
CA LEU A 31 10.74 3.22 7.12
C LEU A 31 10.08 4.58 7.35
N ASP A 32 8.78 4.62 7.60
CA ASP A 32 8.02 5.86 7.83
C ASP A 32 8.16 6.42 9.25
N LYS A 33 8.83 5.70 10.14
CA LYS A 33 9.01 6.17 11.52
C LYS A 33 10.12 7.22 11.62
N PRO A 34 9.97 8.24 12.48
CA PRO A 34 10.99 9.30 12.64
C PRO A 34 12.37 8.78 13.03
N ILE A 35 12.43 7.61 13.67
CA ILE A 35 13.68 6.97 14.08
C ILE A 35 14.46 6.37 12.90
N SER A 36 13.82 6.18 11.74
CA SER A 36 14.46 5.56 10.57
C SER A 36 15.56 6.45 10.00
N LYS A 37 16.77 5.92 9.93
CA LYS A 37 17.91 6.54 9.26
C LYS A 37 17.99 6.22 7.78
N ILE A 38 17.15 5.28 7.32
CA ILE A 38 17.18 4.79 5.93
C ILE A 38 16.78 5.92 4.98
N ARG A 39 17.59 6.10 3.93
CA ARG A 39 17.37 7.08 2.86
C ARG A 39 17.26 6.43 1.48
N ILE A 40 17.87 5.26 1.33
CA ILE A 40 17.85 4.49 0.08
C ILE A 40 17.42 3.07 0.41
N VAL A 41 16.45 2.57 -0.33
CA VAL A 41 16.00 1.18 -0.24
C VAL A 41 16.27 0.48 -1.57
N LEU A 42 17.08 -0.55 -1.55
CA LEU A 42 17.34 -1.42 -2.69
C LEU A 42 16.42 -2.63 -2.62
N LEU A 43 15.41 -2.66 -3.48
CA LEU A 43 14.40 -3.73 -3.53
C LEU A 43 14.70 -4.70 -4.65
N VAL A 44 14.73 -6.00 -4.35
CA VAL A 44 14.87 -7.06 -5.35
C VAL A 44 13.70 -8.03 -5.23
N GLN A 45 12.80 -8.01 -6.19
CA GLN A 45 11.61 -8.88 -6.28
C GLN A 45 10.62 -8.82 -5.11
N ILE A 46 10.78 -7.86 -4.22
CA ILE A 46 9.93 -7.63 -3.05
C ILE A 46 9.30 -6.24 -3.15
N GLY A 47 8.20 -6.01 -2.42
CA GLY A 47 7.52 -4.71 -2.39
C GLY A 47 6.65 -4.44 -3.62
N LYS A 48 6.35 -5.47 -4.41
CA LYS A 48 5.48 -5.35 -5.59
C LYS A 48 4.03 -5.11 -5.22
N GLU A 49 3.56 -5.72 -4.13
CA GLU A 49 2.19 -5.63 -3.66
C GLU A 49 2.15 -5.37 -2.15
N GLY A 50 1.13 -4.64 -1.70
CA GLY A 50 0.84 -4.44 -0.29
C GLY A 50 1.78 -3.52 0.50
N TRP A 51 2.90 -3.04 -0.10
CA TRP A 51 3.80 -2.13 0.58
C TRP A 51 3.35 -0.69 0.44
N ASP A 52 3.27 -0.01 1.57
CA ASP A 52 2.96 1.41 1.68
C ASP A 52 4.07 2.12 2.45
N CYS A 53 4.68 3.12 1.84
CA CYS A 53 5.66 4.00 2.45
C CYS A 53 5.34 5.44 2.06
N ARG A 54 4.86 6.22 3.02
CA ARG A 54 4.44 7.60 2.78
C ARG A 54 5.62 8.55 2.58
N SER A 55 6.74 8.26 3.23
CA SER A 55 7.96 9.06 3.13
C SER A 55 8.75 8.83 1.83
N LEU A 56 8.23 8.02 0.91
CA LEU A 56 8.89 7.71 -0.34
C LEU A 56 8.80 8.89 -1.32
N THR A 57 9.92 9.55 -1.58
CA THR A 57 10.00 10.74 -2.45
C THR A 57 10.49 10.46 -3.86
N GLY A 58 10.97 9.26 -4.12
CA GLY A 58 11.44 8.91 -5.45
C GLY A 58 11.60 7.42 -5.68
N ILE A 59 11.54 7.04 -6.95
CA ILE A 59 11.69 5.65 -7.40
C ILE A 59 12.61 5.60 -8.61
N ILE A 60 13.48 4.60 -8.62
CA ILE A 60 14.34 4.26 -9.77
C ILE A 60 14.01 2.83 -10.18
N LEU A 61 13.50 2.65 -11.39
CA LEU A 61 13.29 1.33 -11.98
C LEU A 61 14.42 1.02 -12.94
N SER A 62 15.45 0.33 -12.44
CA SER A 62 16.66 -0.02 -13.20
C SER A 62 16.55 -1.36 -13.91
N GLN A 63 15.47 -2.11 -13.71
CA GLN A 63 15.32 -3.44 -14.30
C GLN A 63 15.29 -3.35 -15.83
N GLU A 64 16.26 -3.98 -16.47
CA GLU A 64 16.26 -4.26 -17.91
C GLU A 64 15.44 -5.53 -18.16
N GLY A 65 14.57 -5.50 -19.15
CA GLY A 65 13.79 -6.65 -19.55
C GLY A 65 12.28 -6.45 -19.47
N ASP A 66 11.54 -7.53 -19.64
CA ASP A 66 10.08 -7.49 -19.74
C ASP A 66 9.40 -7.32 -18.37
N CYS A 67 9.35 -6.07 -17.92
CA CYS A 67 8.56 -5.70 -16.76
C CYS A 67 7.08 -5.73 -17.15
N PRO A 68 6.21 -6.44 -16.42
CA PRO A 68 4.77 -6.41 -16.68
C PRO A 68 4.26 -4.97 -16.78
N LYS A 69 3.47 -4.67 -17.82
CA LYS A 69 2.99 -3.31 -18.09
C LYS A 69 2.42 -2.61 -16.85
N ASN A 70 1.56 -3.32 -16.12
CA ASN A 70 0.90 -2.76 -14.94
C ASN A 70 1.89 -2.44 -13.80
N MET A 71 2.99 -3.15 -13.69
CA MET A 71 3.97 -2.97 -12.62
C MET A 71 4.71 -1.64 -12.73
N VAL A 72 5.00 -1.16 -13.95
CA VAL A 72 5.68 0.12 -14.14
C VAL A 72 4.85 1.25 -13.57
N LEU A 73 3.58 1.35 -13.96
CA LEU A 73 2.67 2.37 -13.46
C LEU A 73 2.43 2.25 -11.95
N GLN A 74 2.08 1.06 -11.47
CA GLN A 74 1.80 0.84 -10.05
C GLN A 74 2.99 1.16 -9.15
N THR A 75 4.21 0.81 -9.60
CA THR A 75 5.42 1.11 -8.83
C THR A 75 5.74 2.60 -8.89
N SER A 76 5.62 3.23 -10.05
CA SER A 76 5.85 4.67 -10.22
C SER A 76 4.90 5.52 -9.38
N CYS A 77 3.63 5.11 -9.27
CA CYS A 77 2.65 5.85 -8.48
C CYS A 77 2.83 5.74 -6.96
N ARG A 78 3.72 4.87 -6.47
CA ARG A 78 3.92 4.73 -5.02
C ARG A 78 4.51 5.97 -4.36
N CYS A 79 5.41 6.67 -5.05
CA CYS A 79 6.01 7.91 -4.56
C CYS A 79 5.15 9.16 -4.81
N LEU A 80 4.01 9.03 -5.50
CA LEU A 80 3.10 10.15 -5.77
C LEU A 80 2.03 10.33 -4.69
N ARG A 81 2.18 9.68 -3.56
CA ARG A 81 1.24 9.83 -2.44
C ARG A 81 1.51 11.10 -1.70
N GLN A 82 0.51 11.93 -1.60
CA GLN A 82 0.60 13.17 -0.86
C GLN A 82 0.64 12.91 0.65
N VAL A 83 1.64 13.41 1.32
CA VAL A 83 1.84 13.32 2.78
C VAL A 83 1.16 14.51 3.46
N ASP A 84 1.42 15.71 2.97
CA ASP A 84 0.79 16.94 3.45
C ASP A 84 -0.22 17.45 2.42
N ARG A 85 -1.49 17.41 2.79
CA ARG A 85 -2.60 17.84 1.91
C ARG A 85 -2.61 19.34 1.58
N GLY A 86 -1.84 20.12 2.29
CA GLY A 86 -1.78 21.57 2.12
C GLY A 86 -0.63 22.08 1.24
N GLN A 87 0.31 21.21 0.89
CA GLN A 87 1.54 21.58 0.19
C GLN A 87 1.66 20.84 -1.15
N PRO A 88 2.17 21.50 -2.21
CA PRO A 88 2.54 20.81 -3.43
C PRO A 88 3.79 19.96 -3.19
N GLU A 89 3.67 18.66 -3.39
CA GLU A 89 4.78 17.72 -3.25
C GLU A 89 5.23 17.23 -4.61
N THR A 90 6.53 17.05 -4.77
CA THR A 90 7.12 16.55 -6.02
C THR A 90 7.82 15.23 -5.74
N ALA A 91 7.52 14.22 -6.54
CA ALA A 91 8.22 12.95 -6.53
C ALA A 91 9.09 12.77 -7.77
N LEU A 92 10.19 12.04 -7.63
CA LEU A 92 11.13 11.75 -8.70
C LEU A 92 10.93 10.30 -9.18
N VAL A 93 10.70 10.13 -10.47
CA VAL A 93 10.57 8.80 -11.09
C VAL A 93 11.60 8.67 -12.20
N TYR A 94 12.58 7.81 -11.99
CA TYR A 94 13.61 7.51 -12.98
C TYR A 94 13.32 6.15 -13.64
N LEU A 95 13.17 6.16 -14.95
CA LEU A 95 12.88 4.98 -15.76
C LEU A 95 13.93 4.84 -16.85
N ASN A 96 14.28 3.61 -17.19
CA ASN A 96 14.96 3.36 -18.44
C ASN A 96 14.01 3.61 -19.62
N ARG A 97 14.52 3.70 -20.82
CA ARG A 97 13.75 4.02 -22.02
C ARG A 97 12.57 3.07 -22.22
N THR A 98 12.80 1.75 -22.09
CA THR A 98 11.77 0.72 -22.28
C THR A 98 10.62 0.85 -21.28
N ASN A 99 10.93 1.11 -20.02
CA ASN A 99 9.90 1.31 -18.97
C ASN A 99 9.22 2.67 -19.15
N GLY A 100 9.91 3.69 -19.61
CA GLY A 100 9.33 4.98 -19.97
C GLY A 100 8.29 4.86 -21.09
N ASP A 101 8.61 4.17 -22.16
CA ASP A 101 7.69 3.92 -23.29
C ASP A 101 6.46 3.14 -22.83
N LYS A 102 6.62 2.14 -21.95
CA LYS A 102 5.51 1.40 -21.33
C LYS A 102 4.62 2.29 -20.48
N LEU A 103 5.20 3.20 -19.70
CA LEU A 103 4.44 4.14 -18.88
C LEU A 103 3.61 5.08 -19.76
N VAL A 104 4.22 5.67 -20.79
CA VAL A 104 3.53 6.55 -21.76
C VAL A 104 2.35 5.81 -22.41
N ALA A 105 2.57 4.60 -22.90
CA ALA A 105 1.53 3.80 -23.51
C ALA A 105 0.36 3.52 -22.55
N GLN A 106 0.64 3.24 -21.28
CA GLN A 106 -0.40 3.02 -20.26
C GLN A 106 -1.19 4.27 -19.92
N LEU A 107 -0.51 5.40 -19.76
CA LEU A 107 -1.15 6.69 -19.48
C LEU A 107 -2.10 7.06 -20.62
N GLN A 108 -1.66 6.90 -21.87
CA GLN A 108 -2.48 7.20 -23.04
C GLN A 108 -3.66 6.23 -23.19
N GLN A 109 -3.42 4.92 -23.10
CA GLN A 109 -4.45 3.91 -23.36
C GLN A 109 -5.52 3.80 -22.27
N ARG A 110 -5.13 3.96 -21.00
CA ARG A 110 -6.03 3.73 -19.87
C ARG A 110 -6.57 5.01 -19.24
N HIS A 111 -5.78 6.06 -19.25
CA HIS A 111 -6.11 7.30 -18.54
C HIS A 111 -6.31 8.48 -19.49
N HIS A 112 -5.99 8.31 -20.78
CA HIS A 112 -6.05 9.37 -21.79
C HIS A 112 -5.26 10.62 -21.39
N ILE A 113 -4.16 10.43 -20.67
CA ILE A 113 -3.29 11.48 -20.13
C ILE A 113 -1.94 11.40 -20.85
N SER A 114 -1.40 12.54 -21.26
CA SER A 114 -0.03 12.64 -21.76
C SER A 114 0.99 12.63 -20.61
N LEU A 115 2.24 12.27 -20.91
CA LEU A 115 3.32 12.34 -19.92
C LEU A 115 3.53 13.77 -19.39
N ALA A 116 3.34 14.78 -20.24
CA ALA A 116 3.46 16.18 -19.85
C ALA A 116 2.38 16.60 -18.85
N GLU A 117 1.15 16.15 -19.03
CA GLU A 117 0.06 16.37 -18.08
C GLU A 117 0.31 15.63 -16.76
N PHE A 118 0.78 14.39 -16.85
CA PHE A 118 1.16 13.60 -15.67
C PHE A 118 2.29 14.26 -14.85
N ALA A 119 3.28 14.88 -15.53
CA ALA A 119 4.40 15.56 -14.89
C ALA A 119 4.05 16.93 -14.33
N LYS A 120 3.05 17.61 -14.89
CA LYS A 120 2.66 18.96 -14.42
C LYS A 120 2.05 18.96 -13.03
N GLY A 121 1.49 17.88 -12.58
CA GLY A 121 0.93 17.72 -11.25
C GLY A 121 -0.11 18.78 -10.89
N GLY A 122 -1.32 18.37 -10.70
CA GLY A 122 -2.42 19.23 -10.28
C GLY A 122 -3.51 19.32 -11.34
N PRO A 123 -4.74 19.04 -10.98
CA PRO A 123 -5.86 19.23 -11.90
C PRO A 123 -5.98 20.73 -12.19
N GLU A 124 -5.98 21.09 -13.47
CA GLU A 124 -6.73 22.27 -13.87
C GLU A 124 -8.10 22.14 -13.20
N LYS A 125 -8.56 23.20 -12.54
CA LYS A 125 -9.88 23.20 -11.92
C LYS A 125 -10.90 22.94 -13.01
N ILE A 126 -11.29 21.69 -13.19
CA ILE A 126 -12.35 21.30 -14.09
C ILE A 126 -13.64 21.50 -13.31
N GLU A 127 -14.47 22.41 -13.77
CA GLU A 127 -15.80 22.60 -13.23
C GLU A 127 -16.69 21.43 -13.66
N VAL A 128 -16.80 20.43 -12.79
CA VAL A 128 -17.66 19.27 -13.02
C VAL A 128 -19.10 19.67 -12.67
N LYS A 129 -19.94 19.89 -13.66
CA LYS A 129 -21.39 20.03 -13.45
C LYS A 129 -21.96 18.67 -13.05
N ARG A 130 -22.32 18.54 -11.79
CA ARG A 130 -23.01 17.35 -11.29
C ARG A 130 -24.49 17.46 -11.69
N TYR A 131 -24.94 16.55 -12.54
CA TYR A 131 -26.35 16.36 -12.82
C TYR A 131 -26.91 15.33 -11.85
N ASP A 132 -27.95 15.70 -11.14
CA ASP A 132 -28.71 14.73 -10.33
C ASP A 132 -29.51 13.84 -11.29
N ARG A 133 -29.23 12.56 -11.28
CA ARG A 133 -29.89 11.54 -12.08
C ARG A 133 -30.68 10.56 -11.21
N THR A 134 -30.97 10.92 -9.98
CA THR A 134 -31.68 10.07 -9.02
C THR A 134 -33.05 9.65 -9.55
N ASP A 135 -33.74 10.53 -10.27
CA ASP A 135 -35.06 10.27 -10.85
C ASP A 135 -35.01 9.20 -11.98
N TYR A 136 -33.85 8.97 -12.58
CA TYR A 136 -33.67 7.94 -13.60
C TYR A 136 -33.23 6.57 -13.04
N LEU A 137 -32.88 6.53 -11.75
CA LEU A 137 -32.45 5.31 -11.07
C LEU A 137 -33.68 4.54 -10.54
N LYS A 138 -34.19 3.63 -11.34
CA LYS A 138 -35.15 2.63 -10.89
C LYS A 138 -34.41 1.53 -10.15
N LEU A 139 -34.09 1.75 -8.88
CA LEU A 139 -33.50 0.71 -8.04
C LEU A 139 -34.61 -0.29 -7.64
N PRO A 140 -34.36 -1.59 -7.78
CA PRO A 140 -35.27 -2.58 -7.22
C PRO A 140 -35.33 -2.40 -5.69
N LYS A 141 -36.51 -2.62 -5.09
CA LYS A 141 -36.61 -2.70 -3.64
C LYS A 141 -35.73 -3.86 -3.16
N VAL A 142 -34.70 -3.52 -2.41
CA VAL A 142 -33.85 -4.51 -1.76
C VAL A 142 -34.20 -4.52 -0.28
N ASP A 143 -34.68 -5.64 0.20
CA ASP A 143 -34.92 -5.83 1.64
C ASP A 143 -33.58 -6.08 2.31
N PHE A 144 -33.18 -5.17 3.18
CA PHE A 144 -31.98 -5.32 3.98
C PHE A 144 -32.30 -6.05 5.27
N TYR A 145 -31.68 -7.19 5.47
CA TYR A 145 -31.73 -7.89 6.75
C TYR A 145 -30.49 -7.54 7.57
N GLN A 146 -30.70 -6.93 8.72
CA GLN A 146 -29.63 -6.65 9.66
C GLN A 146 -29.58 -7.78 10.69
N LEU A 147 -28.49 -8.53 10.71
CA LEU A 147 -28.23 -9.52 11.74
C LEU A 147 -27.94 -8.80 13.05
N LYS A 148 -28.84 -8.94 14.02
CA LYS A 148 -28.64 -8.44 15.39
C LYS A 148 -28.11 -9.59 16.24
N VAL A 149 -26.85 -9.54 16.58
CA VAL A 149 -26.22 -10.53 17.47
C VAL A 149 -26.34 -10.03 18.90
N SER A 150 -27.00 -10.80 19.76
CA SER A 150 -27.02 -10.57 21.20
C SER A 150 -26.22 -11.67 21.90
N TYR A 151 -25.38 -11.27 22.82
CA TYR A 151 -24.59 -12.18 23.64
C TYR A 151 -25.27 -12.28 25.00
N GLU A 152 -25.62 -13.50 25.41
CA GLU A 152 -26.03 -13.80 26.79
C GLU A 152 -24.81 -14.42 27.49
N THR A 153 -24.43 -13.84 28.61
CA THR A 153 -23.41 -14.42 29.47
C THR A 153 -24.10 -15.45 30.37
N ILE A 154 -23.88 -16.71 30.09
CA ILE A 154 -24.32 -17.80 30.98
C ILE A 154 -23.28 -17.89 32.10
N LEU A 155 -23.62 -17.42 33.28
CA LEU A 155 -22.86 -17.70 34.48
C LEU A 155 -23.16 -19.13 34.90
N GLU A 156 -22.25 -20.06 34.61
CA GLU A 156 -22.28 -21.36 35.23
C GLU A 156 -22.05 -21.15 36.73
N LYS A 157 -23.07 -21.46 37.55
CA LYS A 157 -22.88 -21.59 38.98
C LYS A 157 -21.95 -22.78 39.20
N GLU A 158 -20.76 -22.51 39.72
CA GLU A 158 -19.94 -23.57 40.28
C GLU A 158 -20.78 -24.35 41.28
N ALA A 159 -20.97 -25.65 41.05
CA ALA A 159 -21.61 -26.54 41.98
C ALA A 159 -20.75 -26.64 43.23
N ASP A 160 -21.30 -26.23 44.37
CA ASP A 160 -20.64 -26.38 45.66
C ASP A 160 -20.23 -27.84 45.88
N PRO A 161 -18.97 -28.11 46.17
CA PRO A 161 -18.51 -29.49 46.38
C PRO A 161 -18.85 -30.09 47.74
N GLU A 162 -19.69 -29.41 48.53
CA GLU A 162 -20.08 -29.92 49.87
C GLU A 162 -21.53 -30.43 49.91
N ASN A 163 -21.84 -31.52 49.24
CA ASN A 163 -22.96 -32.37 49.66
C ASN A 163 -22.87 -33.74 48.96
N GLY A 164 -21.99 -34.52 49.41
CA GLY A 164 -21.95 -35.91 48.99
C GLY A 164 -21.25 -36.75 50.05
N ILE A 165 -21.92 -37.72 50.48
CA ILE A 165 -21.49 -38.86 51.25
C ILE A 165 -21.88 -38.82 52.74
N THR A 166 -23.10 -39.15 52.97
CA THR A 166 -23.44 -40.00 54.11
C THR A 166 -23.89 -41.33 53.55
N GLY A 167 -22.97 -42.26 53.51
CA GLY A 167 -23.31 -43.66 53.36
C GLY A 167 -23.81 -44.20 54.70
N SER A 168 -24.77 -45.03 54.63
CA SER A 168 -25.13 -45.95 55.76
C SER A 168 -25.56 -47.28 55.19
N ALA A 169 -24.83 -48.27 55.67
CA ALA A 169 -25.16 -49.67 55.96
C ALA A 169 -25.90 -50.49 54.90
#